data_ff231c22a9eed610ae31fffd19217bc3
#
_entry.id   ff231c22a9eed610ae31fffd19217bc3
#
_cell.length_a   1.000
_cell.length_b   1.000
_cell.length_c   1.000
_cell.angle_alpha   90.00
_cell.angle_beta   90.00
_cell.angle_gamma   90.00
#
_symmetry.space_group_name_H-M   'P 1'
#
loop_
_entity.id
_entity.type
_entity.pdbx_description
1 polymer ?
#
loop_
_entity_poly.entity_id
_entity_poly.type
_entity_poly.pdbx_seq_one_letter_code
_entity_poly.pdbx_strand_id
1 'polypeptide(L)'
;MNYSMHLCLALATLPCRDTDDAPETRVEPADAMQPALDALLALVESFRREPVCPTATAQFENDLQDKLRELGRVLVQSTFDSLEPAAVPDLPPEVRYESESHRRSGKKTPQRVSTIFGEITVHRLGYRAAPNVGVPVLFPLIRELGIVHSATPALVERVARYLAETGSTQGQTSKRMREAHGLSWGVKRLRQVADFVAAAMETHRAEAQADQVLRWLGQAHQSKGKHRPVVGVGRDGITPGIRLKKFVICEVATTGTISVYDRRGERLGTVYLAHIPERGQTTMTAQLTELLNEVLRRWEGPLPRLCYYLGPN
;
A
#
# COMPACT_ATOMS: atom_id res chain seq x y z
N MET A 1 -13.20 2.36 1.32
CA MET A 1 -12.27 3.23 0.60
C MET A 1 -11.27 2.32 -0.12
N ASN A 2 -11.36 2.21 -1.45
CA ASN A 2 -10.54 1.26 -2.23
C ASN A 2 -9.20 1.89 -2.66
N TYR A 3 -8.37 2.31 -1.69
CA TYR A 3 -6.96 2.69 -1.97
C TYR A 3 -6.11 1.50 -2.47
N SER A 4 -6.57 0.27 -2.22
CA SER A 4 -5.95 -0.98 -2.65
C SER A 4 -5.72 -1.05 -4.15
N MET A 5 -6.67 -0.61 -4.95
CA MET A 5 -6.62 -0.70 -6.41
C MET A 5 -5.58 0.25 -7.02
N HIS A 6 -5.42 1.45 -6.47
CA HIS A 6 -4.45 2.44 -6.98
C HIS A 6 -3.02 2.16 -6.53
N LEU A 7 -2.82 1.59 -5.35
CA LEU A 7 -1.51 1.09 -4.93
C LEU A 7 -1.10 -0.12 -5.77
N CYS A 8 -2.03 -1.02 -6.11
CA CYS A 8 -1.81 -2.13 -7.03
C CYS A 8 -1.48 -1.62 -8.45
N LEU A 9 -2.12 -0.54 -8.94
CA LEU A 9 -1.79 0.08 -10.22
C LEU A 9 -0.39 0.71 -10.22
N ALA A 10 0.00 1.38 -9.15
CA ALA A 10 1.36 1.94 -9.00
C ALA A 10 2.46 0.84 -8.91
N LEU A 11 2.11 -0.33 -8.40
CA LEU A 11 2.98 -1.51 -8.36
C LEU A 11 2.93 -2.33 -9.67
N ALA A 12 1.79 -2.27 -10.41
CA ALA A 12 1.58 -2.98 -11.68
C ALA A 12 2.28 -2.36 -12.90
N THR A 13 2.90 -1.18 -12.75
CA THR A 13 3.77 -0.61 -13.81
C THR A 13 5.11 -1.34 -13.95
N LEU A 14 5.36 -2.34 -13.10
CA LEU A 14 6.51 -3.23 -13.25
C LEU A 14 6.19 -4.26 -14.35
N PRO A 15 7.08 -4.48 -15.34
CA PRO A 15 6.82 -5.44 -16.40
C PRO A 15 6.63 -6.85 -15.84
N CYS A 16 5.50 -7.47 -16.15
CA CYS A 16 5.28 -8.90 -15.90
C CYS A 16 6.07 -9.73 -16.89
N ARG A 17 6.51 -10.89 -16.45
CA ARG A 17 7.16 -11.91 -17.30
C ARG A 17 6.08 -12.67 -18.06
N ASP A 18 6.26 -12.85 -19.36
CA ASP A 18 5.43 -13.78 -20.12
C ASP A 18 5.68 -15.21 -19.62
N THR A 19 4.60 -15.92 -19.25
CA THR A 19 4.64 -17.13 -18.42
C THR A 19 4.83 -18.45 -19.20
N ASP A 20 5.23 -18.42 -20.46
CA ASP A 20 5.28 -19.61 -21.31
C ASP A 20 6.46 -20.58 -21.08
N ASP A 21 7.46 -20.19 -20.26
CA ASP A 21 8.62 -21.05 -19.95
C ASP A 21 8.78 -21.29 -18.44
N ALA A 22 7.90 -22.06 -17.83
CA ALA A 22 8.06 -22.48 -16.43
C ALA A 22 8.89 -23.78 -16.35
N PRO A 23 10.04 -23.80 -15.63
CA PRO A 23 10.87 -25.00 -15.49
C PRO A 23 10.21 -26.09 -14.63
N GLU A 24 10.28 -27.33 -15.09
CA GLU A 24 9.58 -28.52 -14.56
C GLU A 24 10.09 -29.08 -13.22
N THR A 25 11.15 -28.56 -12.60
CA THR A 25 11.70 -29.12 -11.34
C THR A 25 11.43 -28.20 -10.16
N ARG A 26 10.24 -28.32 -9.58
CA ARG A 26 9.86 -27.63 -8.34
C ARG A 26 9.80 -28.64 -7.19
N VAL A 27 10.49 -28.35 -6.08
CA VAL A 27 10.21 -29.02 -4.80
C VAL A 27 8.73 -28.75 -4.49
N GLU A 28 7.95 -29.83 -4.31
CA GLU A 28 6.54 -29.64 -4.02
C GLU A 28 6.37 -28.83 -2.72
N PRO A 29 5.58 -27.76 -2.73
CA PRO A 29 5.32 -26.95 -1.54
C PRO A 29 4.74 -27.78 -0.37
N ALA A 30 4.15 -28.91 -0.66
CA ALA A 30 3.51 -29.80 0.30
C ALA A 30 4.44 -30.25 1.43
N ASP A 31 5.66 -30.69 1.10
CA ASP A 31 6.60 -31.24 2.11
C ASP A 31 7.08 -30.15 3.09
N ALA A 32 7.27 -28.92 2.61
CA ALA A 32 7.70 -27.81 3.45
C ALA A 32 6.59 -27.35 4.43
N MET A 33 5.32 -27.59 4.09
CA MET A 33 4.16 -27.17 4.89
C MET A 33 3.76 -28.18 5.95
N GLN A 34 4.09 -29.46 5.76
CA GLN A 34 3.60 -30.55 6.61
C GLN A 34 3.88 -30.31 8.11
N PRO A 35 5.10 -29.88 8.54
CA PRO A 35 5.35 -29.63 9.96
C PRO A 35 4.47 -28.52 10.57
N ALA A 36 4.18 -27.48 9.80
CA ALA A 36 3.33 -26.38 10.27
C ALA A 36 1.85 -26.80 10.35
N LEU A 37 1.41 -27.64 9.42
CA LEU A 37 0.07 -28.22 9.42
C LEU A 37 -0.10 -29.20 10.59
N ASP A 38 0.87 -30.07 10.83
CA ASP A 38 0.86 -31.02 11.96
C ASP A 38 0.80 -30.28 13.31
N ALA A 39 1.56 -29.17 13.44
CA ALA A 39 1.52 -28.32 14.63
C ALA A 39 0.16 -27.66 14.85
N LEU A 40 -0.54 -27.27 13.76
CA LEU A 40 -1.89 -26.72 13.82
C LEU A 40 -2.90 -27.79 14.27
N LEU A 41 -2.84 -28.98 13.69
CA LEU A 41 -3.71 -30.10 14.05
C LEU A 41 -3.50 -30.54 15.50
N ALA A 42 -2.24 -30.63 15.94
CA ALA A 42 -1.90 -30.95 17.32
C ALA A 42 -2.48 -29.95 18.33
N LEU A 43 -2.47 -28.66 18.01
CA LEU A 43 -3.10 -27.61 18.83
C LEU A 43 -4.62 -27.85 18.98
N VAL A 44 -5.30 -28.15 17.87
CA VAL A 44 -6.76 -28.44 17.89
C VAL A 44 -7.07 -29.65 18.72
N GLU A 45 -6.26 -30.74 18.62
CA GLU A 45 -6.43 -31.94 19.42
C GLU A 45 -6.15 -31.74 20.92
N SER A 46 -5.13 -30.93 21.25
CA SER A 46 -4.84 -30.56 22.64
C SER A 46 -6.03 -29.84 23.27
N PHE A 47 -6.55 -28.82 22.61
CA PHE A 47 -7.70 -28.05 23.10
C PHE A 47 -8.95 -28.92 23.31
N ARG A 48 -9.17 -29.93 22.46
CA ARG A 48 -10.31 -30.87 22.62
C ARG A 48 -10.21 -31.77 23.85
N ARG A 49 -9.00 -31.97 24.37
CA ARG A 49 -8.74 -32.83 25.55
C ARG A 49 -8.75 -32.06 26.86
N GLU A 50 -8.63 -30.77 26.81
CA GLU A 50 -8.58 -29.92 27.99
C GLU A 50 -9.97 -29.48 28.46
N PRO A 51 -10.15 -29.21 29.76
CA PRO A 51 -11.38 -28.65 30.29
C PRO A 51 -11.63 -27.28 29.67
N VAL A 52 -12.82 -27.08 29.08
CA VAL A 52 -13.19 -25.83 28.45
C VAL A 52 -13.46 -24.75 29.51
N CYS A 53 -12.69 -23.66 29.47
CA CYS A 53 -12.87 -22.49 30.30
C CYS A 53 -12.50 -21.23 29.52
N PRO A 54 -12.94 -20.02 29.94
CA PRO A 54 -12.68 -18.77 29.21
C PRO A 54 -11.18 -18.52 28.94
N THR A 55 -10.32 -18.84 29.91
CA THR A 55 -8.86 -18.67 29.77
C THR A 55 -8.28 -19.64 28.74
N ALA A 56 -8.68 -20.92 28.78
CA ALA A 56 -8.23 -21.92 27.80
C ALA A 56 -8.70 -21.56 26.39
N THR A 57 -9.93 -21.05 26.24
CA THR A 57 -10.46 -20.58 24.95
C THR A 57 -9.63 -19.38 24.41
N ALA A 58 -9.37 -18.38 25.24
CA ALA A 58 -8.57 -17.23 24.84
C ALA A 58 -7.13 -17.62 24.45
N GLN A 59 -6.52 -18.56 25.18
CA GLN A 59 -5.19 -19.07 24.85
C GLN A 59 -5.21 -19.81 23.52
N PHE A 60 -6.19 -20.70 23.32
CA PHE A 60 -6.35 -21.44 22.06
C PHE A 60 -6.48 -20.51 20.85
N GLU A 61 -7.31 -19.46 20.95
CA GLU A 61 -7.47 -18.49 19.85
C GLU A 61 -6.16 -17.77 19.50
N ASN A 62 -5.37 -17.35 20.50
CA ASN A 62 -4.08 -16.73 20.30
C ASN A 62 -3.07 -17.69 19.65
N ASP A 63 -2.98 -18.91 20.18
CA ASP A 63 -2.07 -19.93 19.67
C ASP A 63 -2.46 -20.34 18.24
N LEU A 64 -3.77 -20.44 17.96
CA LEU A 64 -4.29 -20.72 16.63
C LEU A 64 -3.88 -19.63 15.64
N GLN A 65 -4.02 -18.35 16.02
CA GLN A 65 -3.59 -17.23 15.18
C GLN A 65 -2.09 -17.29 14.88
N ASP A 66 -1.27 -17.63 15.87
CA ASP A 66 0.18 -17.76 15.70
C ASP A 66 0.54 -18.93 14.77
N LYS A 67 -0.13 -20.10 14.92
CA LYS A 67 0.07 -21.26 14.03
C LYS A 67 -0.38 -20.98 12.60
N LEU A 68 -1.50 -20.30 12.41
CA LEU A 68 -1.97 -19.89 11.09
C LEU A 68 -1.00 -18.89 10.43
N ARG A 69 -0.43 -17.97 11.20
CA ARG A 69 0.59 -17.06 10.71
C ARG A 69 1.85 -17.80 10.28
N GLU A 70 2.32 -18.77 11.07
CA GLU A 70 3.48 -19.59 10.71
C GLU A 70 3.23 -20.44 9.47
N LEU A 71 2.06 -21.06 9.34
CA LEU A 71 1.66 -21.78 8.13
C LEU A 71 1.67 -20.86 6.91
N GLY A 72 1.09 -19.67 7.02
CA GLY A 72 1.12 -18.66 5.97
C GLY A 72 2.54 -18.23 5.59
N ARG A 73 3.43 -18.07 6.59
CA ARG A 73 4.84 -17.73 6.37
C ARG A 73 5.57 -18.81 5.58
N VAL A 74 5.40 -20.08 5.95
CA VAL A 74 6.01 -21.23 5.27
C VAL A 74 5.48 -21.34 3.84
N LEU A 75 4.18 -21.16 3.62
CA LEU A 75 3.56 -21.15 2.30
C LEU A 75 4.18 -20.08 1.38
N VAL A 76 4.26 -18.84 1.87
CA VAL A 76 4.85 -17.76 1.07
C VAL A 76 6.34 -18.00 0.81
N GLN A 77 7.09 -18.50 1.80
CA GLN A 77 8.51 -18.85 1.64
C GLN A 77 8.68 -19.91 0.55
N SER A 78 7.97 -21.04 0.66
CA SER A 78 8.03 -22.15 -0.29
C SER A 78 7.61 -21.71 -1.71
N THR A 79 6.54 -20.92 -1.81
CA THR A 79 6.09 -20.39 -3.10
C THR A 79 7.16 -19.49 -3.73
N PHE A 80 7.74 -18.57 -2.97
CA PHE A 80 8.76 -17.65 -3.52
C PHE A 80 10.06 -18.38 -3.88
N ASP A 81 10.44 -19.40 -3.10
CA ASP A 81 11.61 -20.22 -3.43
C ASP A 81 11.41 -21.04 -4.73
N SER A 82 10.15 -21.34 -5.09
CA SER A 82 9.83 -22.08 -6.32
C SER A 82 9.77 -21.20 -7.59
N LEU A 83 9.81 -19.87 -7.47
CA LEU A 83 9.68 -18.96 -8.61
C LEU A 83 10.95 -18.84 -9.48
N GLU A 84 12.13 -19.13 -8.90
CA GLU A 84 13.38 -19.21 -9.67
C GLU A 84 13.92 -20.63 -9.61
N PRO A 85 14.50 -21.16 -10.72
CA PRO A 85 15.22 -22.42 -10.71
C PRO A 85 16.23 -22.51 -9.57
N ALA A 86 16.38 -23.69 -8.96
CA ALA A 86 17.35 -23.89 -7.89
C ALA A 86 18.78 -23.67 -8.36
N ALA A 87 19.12 -24.16 -9.55
CA ALA A 87 20.44 -24.04 -10.13
C ALA A 87 20.60 -22.74 -10.93
N VAL A 88 21.68 -22.00 -10.68
CA VAL A 88 22.00 -20.76 -11.40
C VAL A 88 22.17 -20.97 -12.92
N PRO A 89 22.73 -22.07 -13.43
CA PRO A 89 22.84 -22.31 -14.88
C PRO A 89 21.52 -22.31 -15.63
N ASP A 90 20.42 -22.67 -14.98
CA ASP A 90 19.08 -22.75 -15.59
C ASP A 90 18.43 -21.38 -15.78
N LEU A 91 19.03 -20.33 -15.22
CA LEU A 91 18.59 -18.95 -15.42
C LEU A 91 19.29 -18.31 -16.63
N PRO A 92 18.65 -17.35 -17.31
CA PRO A 92 19.25 -16.69 -18.47
C PRO A 92 20.64 -16.12 -18.15
N PRO A 93 21.63 -16.28 -19.05
CA PRO A 93 22.98 -15.73 -18.84
C PRO A 93 23.00 -14.20 -18.89
N GLU A 94 22.02 -13.60 -19.55
CA GLU A 94 21.89 -12.18 -19.78
C GLU A 94 20.44 -11.75 -19.84
N VAL A 95 20.11 -10.58 -19.29
CA VAL A 95 18.78 -9.97 -19.35
C VAL A 95 18.90 -8.53 -19.82
N ARG A 96 17.97 -8.05 -20.63
CA ARG A 96 17.87 -6.65 -21.05
C ARG A 96 16.93 -5.90 -20.13
N TYR A 97 17.37 -4.74 -19.66
CA TYR A 97 16.59 -3.85 -18.85
C TYR A 97 16.91 -2.39 -19.20
N GLU A 98 15.89 -1.58 -19.48
CA GLU A 98 16.02 -0.16 -19.88
C GLU A 98 17.07 0.04 -21.01
N SER A 99 17.05 -0.83 -22.02
CA SER A 99 17.97 -0.85 -23.17
C SER A 99 19.40 -1.29 -22.85
N GLU A 100 19.74 -1.56 -21.60
CA GLU A 100 21.04 -2.05 -21.18
C GLU A 100 21.05 -3.57 -20.97
N SER A 101 22.18 -4.19 -21.29
CA SER A 101 22.40 -5.61 -21.08
C SER A 101 23.05 -5.85 -19.72
N HIS A 102 22.48 -6.79 -18.97
CA HIS A 102 22.95 -7.16 -17.64
C HIS A 102 23.31 -8.64 -17.61
N ARG A 103 24.52 -8.97 -17.17
CA ARG A 103 25.03 -10.34 -17.09
C ARG A 103 24.75 -10.95 -15.72
N ARG A 104 24.41 -12.23 -15.73
CA ARG A 104 24.14 -13.07 -14.58
C ARG A 104 25.32 -13.12 -13.60
N SER A 105 25.02 -12.99 -12.29
CA SER A 105 25.98 -13.26 -11.20
C SER A 105 26.17 -14.77 -11.02
N GLY A 106 27.34 -15.18 -10.50
CA GLY A 106 27.67 -16.60 -10.35
C GLY A 106 26.92 -17.31 -9.20
N LYS A 107 26.23 -16.58 -8.33
CA LYS A 107 25.52 -17.14 -7.17
C LYS A 107 24.30 -16.34 -6.78
N LYS A 108 23.31 -17.01 -6.23
CA LYS A 108 22.17 -16.37 -5.56
C LYS A 108 22.57 -15.72 -4.23
N THR A 109 21.89 -14.67 -3.87
CA THR A 109 22.09 -13.97 -2.59
C THR A 109 20.79 -13.95 -1.80
N PRO A 110 20.83 -14.24 -0.48
CA PRO A 110 19.65 -14.17 0.36
C PRO A 110 19.25 -12.71 0.62
N GLN A 111 17.96 -12.46 0.64
CA GLN A 111 17.38 -11.20 1.11
C GLN A 111 16.25 -11.50 2.09
N ARG A 112 16.30 -10.86 3.26
CA ARG A 112 15.16 -10.86 4.19
C ARG A 112 14.07 -9.99 3.64
N VAL A 113 12.85 -10.53 3.57
CA VAL A 113 11.65 -9.87 3.08
C VAL A 113 10.56 -10.03 4.13
N SER A 114 9.93 -8.93 4.49
CA SER A 114 8.79 -8.94 5.39
C SER A 114 7.49 -9.09 4.61
N THR A 115 6.63 -9.97 5.09
CA THR A 115 5.31 -10.27 4.54
C THR A 115 4.24 -10.02 5.59
N ILE A 116 2.97 -10.10 5.24
CA ILE A 116 1.86 -10.03 6.21
C ILE A 116 1.87 -11.21 7.20
N PHE A 117 2.61 -12.28 6.92
CA PHE A 117 2.75 -13.48 7.77
C PHE A 117 4.06 -13.52 8.55
N GLY A 118 4.92 -12.51 8.45
CA GLY A 118 6.22 -12.46 9.11
C GLY A 118 7.38 -12.30 8.14
N GLU A 119 8.59 -12.57 8.62
CA GLU A 119 9.81 -12.44 7.82
C GLU A 119 10.16 -13.76 7.11
N ILE A 120 10.50 -13.67 5.84
CA ILE A 120 10.97 -14.77 4.99
C ILE A 120 12.35 -14.43 4.41
N THR A 121 13.03 -15.42 3.84
CA THR A 121 14.30 -15.22 3.13
C THR A 121 14.14 -15.61 1.66
N VAL A 122 14.26 -14.65 0.76
CA VAL A 122 14.20 -14.88 -0.70
C VAL A 122 15.61 -15.03 -1.24
N HIS A 123 15.90 -16.16 -1.88
CA HIS A 123 17.15 -16.41 -2.57
C HIS A 123 17.04 -15.93 -4.01
N ARG A 124 17.70 -14.83 -4.33
CA ARG A 124 17.57 -14.12 -5.60
C ARG A 124 18.89 -14.07 -6.38
N LEU A 125 18.78 -14.14 -7.70
CA LEU A 125 19.92 -13.95 -8.59
C LEU A 125 20.04 -12.50 -9.02
N GLY A 126 21.25 -11.96 -8.89
CA GLY A 126 21.57 -10.61 -9.36
C GLY A 126 22.13 -10.60 -10.78
N TYR A 127 21.81 -9.54 -11.53
CA TYR A 127 22.37 -9.25 -12.84
C TYR A 127 23.08 -7.91 -12.81
N ARG A 128 24.28 -7.84 -13.35
CA ARG A 128 25.13 -6.64 -13.35
C ARG A 128 25.30 -6.10 -14.76
N ALA A 129 25.14 -4.80 -14.91
CA ALA A 129 25.53 -4.09 -16.12
C ALA A 129 27.04 -4.19 -16.37
N ALA A 130 27.48 -3.82 -17.57
CA ALA A 130 28.89 -3.78 -17.92
C ALA A 130 29.70 -2.94 -16.89
N PRO A 131 30.98 -3.29 -16.62
CA PRO A 131 31.74 -2.81 -15.46
C PRO A 131 31.89 -1.28 -15.30
N ASN A 132 31.66 -0.51 -16.33
CA ASN A 132 31.87 0.94 -16.34
C ASN A 132 30.57 1.79 -16.14
N VAL A 133 29.45 1.15 -15.96
CA VAL A 133 28.18 1.85 -15.76
C VAL A 133 27.83 1.74 -14.29
N GLY A 134 27.78 2.83 -13.54
CA GLY A 134 27.45 2.88 -12.11
C GLY A 134 26.00 2.47 -11.78
N VAL A 135 25.47 1.49 -12.52
CA VAL A 135 24.10 0.98 -12.43
C VAL A 135 24.00 -0.04 -11.28
N PRO A 136 22.97 0.05 -10.43
CA PRO A 136 22.74 -0.92 -9.38
C PRO A 136 22.53 -2.33 -9.93
N VAL A 137 22.86 -3.35 -9.13
CA VAL A 137 22.58 -4.75 -9.47
C VAL A 137 21.06 -4.93 -9.62
N LEU A 138 20.65 -5.45 -10.77
CA LEU A 138 19.27 -5.79 -11.05
C LEU A 138 18.93 -7.15 -10.43
N PHE A 139 17.78 -7.23 -9.77
CA PHE A 139 17.22 -8.47 -9.23
C PHE A 139 15.80 -8.66 -9.81
N PRO A 140 15.66 -9.38 -10.94
CA PRO A 140 14.37 -9.52 -11.62
C PRO A 140 13.27 -10.04 -10.70
N LEU A 141 13.51 -11.14 -9.96
CA LEU A 141 12.54 -11.72 -9.04
C LEU A 141 11.99 -10.70 -8.03
N ILE A 142 12.86 -9.87 -7.44
CA ILE A 142 12.42 -8.85 -6.46
C ILE A 142 11.50 -7.82 -7.10
N ARG A 143 11.76 -7.47 -8.34
CA ARG A 143 10.92 -6.52 -9.10
C ARG A 143 9.60 -7.15 -9.51
N GLU A 144 9.62 -8.37 -10.05
CA GLU A 144 8.42 -9.13 -10.43
C GLU A 144 7.50 -9.36 -9.24
N LEU A 145 8.04 -9.62 -8.06
CA LEU A 145 7.29 -9.71 -6.80
C LEU A 145 6.82 -8.35 -6.24
N GLY A 146 7.22 -7.23 -6.85
CA GLY A 146 6.89 -5.89 -6.35
C GLY A 146 7.44 -5.60 -4.94
N ILE A 147 8.56 -6.22 -4.57
CA ILE A 147 9.15 -6.05 -3.23
C ILE A 147 9.83 -4.69 -3.15
N VAL A 148 9.35 -3.83 -2.25
CA VAL A 148 9.86 -2.48 -2.01
C VAL A 148 10.32 -2.34 -0.56
N HIS A 149 11.51 -1.79 -0.35
CA HIS A 149 12.11 -1.67 0.99
C HIS A 149 12.08 -2.98 1.78
N SER A 150 12.32 -4.11 1.09
CA SER A 150 12.24 -5.47 1.64
C SER A 150 10.87 -5.82 2.24
N ALA A 151 9.78 -5.27 1.70
CA ALA A 151 8.41 -5.58 2.07
C ALA A 151 7.60 -5.99 0.85
N THR A 152 6.71 -6.96 1.02
CA THR A 152 5.76 -7.36 -0.04
C THR A 152 4.67 -6.31 -0.25
N PRO A 153 4.03 -6.26 -1.43
CA PRO A 153 2.98 -5.28 -1.73
C PRO A 153 1.84 -5.26 -0.71
N ALA A 154 1.36 -6.43 -0.29
CA ALA A 154 0.29 -6.54 0.69
C ALA A 154 0.69 -5.97 2.06
N LEU A 155 1.96 -6.12 2.47
CA LEU A 155 2.45 -5.53 3.71
C LEU A 155 2.62 -4.01 3.58
N VAL A 156 3.14 -3.52 2.45
CA VAL A 156 3.24 -2.08 2.16
C VAL A 156 1.87 -1.41 2.28
N GLU A 157 0.84 -2.02 1.71
CA GLU A 157 -0.55 -1.54 1.83
C GLU A 157 -1.04 -1.51 3.29
N ARG A 158 -0.78 -2.58 4.06
CA ARG A 158 -1.16 -2.64 5.49
C ARG A 158 -0.48 -1.54 6.29
N VAL A 159 0.81 -1.32 6.07
CA VAL A 159 1.58 -0.24 6.73
C VAL A 159 1.00 1.12 6.37
N ALA A 160 0.71 1.36 5.10
CA ALA A 160 0.10 2.62 4.65
C ALA A 160 -1.26 2.86 5.33
N ARG A 161 -2.10 1.84 5.44
CA ARG A 161 -3.39 1.92 6.15
C ARG A 161 -3.20 2.25 7.63
N TYR A 162 -2.28 1.57 8.33
CA TYR A 162 -2.02 1.85 9.75
C TYR A 162 -1.50 3.26 9.99
N LEU A 163 -0.68 3.79 9.09
CA LEU A 163 -0.18 5.17 9.17
C LEU A 163 -1.25 6.21 8.85
N ALA A 164 -2.20 5.88 7.97
CA ALA A 164 -3.29 6.77 7.56
C ALA A 164 -4.47 6.82 8.55
N GLU A 165 -4.54 5.92 9.52
CA GLU A 165 -5.59 5.94 10.53
C GLU A 165 -5.49 7.19 11.41
N THR A 166 -6.63 7.86 11.62
CA THR A 166 -6.72 9.08 12.43
C THR A 166 -6.15 8.86 13.85
N GLY A 167 -5.25 9.71 14.26
CA GLY A 167 -4.59 9.64 15.57
C GLY A 167 -3.50 8.58 15.68
N SER A 168 -3.19 7.85 14.60
CA SER A 168 -2.11 6.86 14.61
C SER A 168 -0.75 7.54 14.66
N THR A 169 0.11 7.06 15.55
CA THR A 169 1.52 7.43 15.60
C THR A 169 2.40 6.33 15.01
N GLN A 170 3.63 6.68 14.61
CA GLN A 170 4.59 5.67 14.13
C GLN A 170 4.88 4.58 15.20
N GLY A 171 4.83 4.93 16.47
CA GLY A 171 4.97 3.99 17.59
C GLY A 171 3.79 3.01 17.66
N GLN A 172 2.58 3.50 17.53
CA GLN A 172 1.37 2.65 17.47
C GLN A 172 1.39 1.75 16.24
N THR A 173 1.80 2.26 15.07
CA THR A 173 1.98 1.46 13.86
C THR A 173 3.01 0.35 14.08
N SER A 174 4.17 0.64 14.69
CA SER A 174 5.16 -0.40 15.02
C SER A 174 4.61 -1.45 15.97
N LYS A 175 3.81 -1.05 16.97
CA LYS A 175 3.14 -1.98 17.90
C LYS A 175 2.18 -2.90 17.14
N ARG A 176 1.30 -2.34 16.30
CA ARG A 176 0.37 -3.14 15.46
C ARG A 176 1.09 -4.08 14.51
N MET A 177 2.21 -3.64 13.92
CA MET A 177 3.02 -4.50 13.04
C MET A 177 3.55 -5.73 13.79
N ARG A 178 3.95 -5.54 15.06
CA ARG A 178 4.41 -6.65 15.90
C ARG A 178 3.28 -7.59 16.27
N GLU A 179 2.15 -7.05 16.70
CA GLU A 179 0.99 -7.84 17.14
C GLU A 179 0.33 -8.60 15.98
N ALA A 180 0.06 -7.92 14.86
CA ALA A 180 -0.66 -8.52 13.74
C ALA A 180 0.23 -9.39 12.83
N HIS A 181 1.53 -9.04 12.68
CA HIS A 181 2.40 -9.64 11.66
C HIS A 181 3.69 -10.24 12.23
N GLY A 182 3.94 -10.14 13.54
CA GLY A 182 5.18 -10.59 14.17
C GLY A 182 6.42 -9.80 13.73
N LEU A 183 6.26 -8.57 13.20
CA LEU A 183 7.33 -7.77 12.61
C LEU A 183 7.75 -6.62 13.50
N SER A 184 9.05 -6.55 13.83
CA SER A 184 9.62 -5.45 14.61
C SER A 184 10.32 -4.44 13.71
N TRP A 185 9.56 -3.47 13.16
CA TRP A 185 10.12 -2.43 12.32
C TRP A 185 10.45 -1.17 13.13
N GLY A 186 11.65 -0.63 12.84
CA GLY A 186 12.02 0.70 13.34
C GLY A 186 11.35 1.82 12.53
N VAL A 187 11.28 3.01 13.13
CA VAL A 187 10.67 4.22 12.55
C VAL A 187 11.25 4.57 11.17
N LYS A 188 12.56 4.36 10.96
CA LYS A 188 13.21 4.63 9.67
C LYS A 188 12.57 3.82 8.53
N ARG A 189 12.33 2.54 8.75
CA ARG A 189 11.72 1.66 7.73
C ARG A 189 10.25 2.02 7.47
N LEU A 190 9.51 2.36 8.52
CA LEU A 190 8.14 2.85 8.37
C LEU A 190 8.10 4.12 7.52
N ARG A 191 9.02 5.06 7.73
CA ARG A 191 9.11 6.28 6.91
C ARG A 191 9.45 5.98 5.46
N GLN A 192 10.41 5.10 5.20
CA GLN A 192 10.76 4.72 3.82
C GLN A 192 9.56 4.15 3.05
N VAL A 193 8.76 3.30 3.70
CA VAL A 193 7.53 2.77 3.09
C VAL A 193 6.49 3.86 2.92
N ALA A 194 6.31 4.73 3.92
CA ALA A 194 5.38 5.86 3.84
C ALA A 194 5.74 6.82 2.70
N ASP A 195 7.02 7.19 2.57
CA ASP A 195 7.53 8.07 1.51
C ASP A 195 7.33 7.45 0.12
N PHE A 196 7.61 6.16 -0.01
CA PHE A 196 7.36 5.42 -1.25
C PHE A 196 5.88 5.42 -1.64
N VAL A 197 5.00 5.11 -0.68
CA VAL A 197 3.54 5.10 -0.92
C VAL A 197 3.04 6.51 -1.25
N ALA A 198 3.52 7.53 -0.52
CA ALA A 198 3.14 8.91 -0.77
C ALA A 198 3.54 9.37 -2.18
N ALA A 199 4.76 9.06 -2.62
CA ALA A 199 5.24 9.39 -3.97
C ALA A 199 4.43 8.67 -5.06
N ALA A 200 4.14 7.37 -4.86
CA ALA A 200 3.31 6.60 -5.79
C ALA A 200 1.86 7.13 -5.84
N MET A 201 1.30 7.51 -4.69
CA MET A 201 -0.05 8.07 -4.61
C MET A 201 -0.10 9.49 -5.23
N GLU A 202 0.95 10.28 -5.12
CA GLU A 202 0.98 11.64 -5.68
C GLU A 202 0.80 11.63 -7.20
N THR A 203 1.42 10.67 -7.89
CA THR A 203 1.30 10.51 -9.34
C THR A 203 -0.14 10.23 -9.79
N HIS A 204 -0.92 9.50 -8.98
CA HIS A 204 -2.30 9.09 -9.31
C HIS A 204 -3.37 9.78 -8.45
N ARG A 205 -2.96 10.71 -7.59
CA ARG A 205 -3.85 11.32 -6.59
C ARG A 205 -5.06 12.01 -7.22
N ALA A 206 -4.83 12.85 -8.21
CA ALA A 206 -5.90 13.63 -8.84
C ALA A 206 -6.95 12.70 -9.50
N GLU A 207 -6.49 11.69 -10.22
CA GLU A 207 -7.35 10.70 -10.86
C GLU A 207 -8.16 9.90 -9.82
N ALA A 208 -7.49 9.37 -8.78
CA ALA A 208 -8.14 8.63 -7.70
C ALA A 208 -9.16 9.45 -6.93
N GLN A 209 -8.89 10.73 -6.71
CA GLN A 209 -9.80 11.67 -6.06
C GLN A 209 -11.02 11.94 -6.95
N ALA A 210 -10.81 12.15 -8.26
CA ALA A 210 -11.89 12.33 -9.22
C ALA A 210 -12.79 11.10 -9.29
N ASP A 211 -12.22 9.90 -9.41
CA ASP A 211 -12.94 8.63 -9.42
C ASP A 211 -13.80 8.44 -8.17
N GLN A 212 -13.26 8.81 -7.01
CA GLN A 212 -13.99 8.71 -5.75
C GLN A 212 -15.18 9.66 -5.69
N VAL A 213 -15.01 10.91 -6.13
CA VAL A 213 -16.11 11.89 -6.21
C VAL A 213 -17.16 11.44 -7.19
N LEU A 214 -16.77 10.94 -8.38
CA LEU A 214 -17.69 10.41 -9.40
C LEU A 214 -18.51 9.23 -8.86
N ARG A 215 -17.89 8.33 -8.11
CA ARG A 215 -18.57 7.19 -7.47
C ARG A 215 -19.63 7.67 -6.48
N TRP A 216 -19.29 8.62 -5.62
CA TRP A 216 -20.27 9.21 -4.68
C TRP A 216 -21.37 9.97 -5.42
N LEU A 217 -21.08 10.67 -6.51
CA LEU A 217 -22.09 11.31 -7.34
C LEU A 217 -23.08 10.29 -7.92
N GLY A 218 -22.59 9.16 -8.43
CA GLY A 218 -23.44 8.07 -8.89
C GLY A 218 -24.36 7.54 -7.78
N GLN A 219 -23.81 7.30 -6.59
CA GLN A 219 -24.60 6.90 -5.41
C GLN A 219 -25.62 7.97 -5.00
N ALA A 220 -25.22 9.24 -5.01
CA ALA A 220 -26.10 10.36 -4.66
C ALA A 220 -27.31 10.45 -5.61
N HIS A 221 -27.08 10.27 -6.91
CA HIS A 221 -28.16 10.30 -7.90
C HIS A 221 -29.12 9.10 -7.82
N GLN A 222 -28.62 7.95 -7.39
CA GLN A 222 -29.43 6.74 -7.17
C GLN A 222 -30.17 6.76 -5.82
N SER A 223 -29.80 7.64 -4.91
CA SER A 223 -30.40 7.72 -3.58
C SER A 223 -31.87 8.21 -3.65
N LYS A 224 -32.67 7.80 -2.67
CA LYS A 224 -34.06 8.26 -2.51
C LYS A 224 -34.05 9.59 -1.76
N GLY A 225 -34.79 10.59 -2.25
CA GLY A 225 -34.93 11.89 -1.58
C GLY A 225 -35.58 12.93 -2.49
N LYS A 226 -35.96 14.07 -1.90
CA LYS A 226 -36.66 15.16 -2.63
C LYS A 226 -35.71 16.21 -3.21
N HIS A 227 -34.46 16.24 -2.76
CA HIS A 227 -33.49 17.26 -3.15
C HIS A 227 -32.64 16.80 -4.33
N ARG A 228 -31.99 17.74 -5.01
CA ARG A 228 -30.90 17.42 -5.93
C ARG A 228 -29.66 17.04 -5.12
N PRO A 229 -28.83 16.09 -5.60
CA PRO A 229 -27.52 15.87 -5.03
C PRO A 229 -26.69 17.16 -4.99
N VAL A 230 -25.87 17.30 -3.95
CA VAL A 230 -25.06 18.51 -3.76
C VAL A 230 -23.58 18.13 -3.75
N VAL A 231 -22.78 18.93 -4.45
CA VAL A 231 -21.33 18.95 -4.30
C VAL A 231 -20.96 20.23 -3.54
N GLY A 232 -20.51 20.05 -2.31
CA GLY A 232 -19.99 21.14 -1.48
C GLY A 232 -18.48 21.26 -1.69
N VAL A 233 -18.04 22.45 -2.09
CA VAL A 233 -16.62 22.79 -2.25
C VAL A 233 -16.24 23.74 -1.13
N GLY A 234 -15.33 23.34 -0.28
CA GLY A 234 -14.82 24.16 0.82
C GLY A 234 -13.36 24.49 0.63
N ARG A 235 -12.98 25.70 1.02
CA ARG A 235 -11.59 26.14 1.12
C ARG A 235 -11.40 26.91 2.41
N ASP A 236 -10.36 26.54 3.14
CA ASP A 236 -9.97 27.18 4.39
C ASP A 236 -8.45 27.30 4.45
N GLY A 237 -7.96 28.24 5.24
CA GLY A 237 -6.53 28.46 5.43
C GLY A 237 -6.21 28.92 6.84
N ILE A 238 -5.13 28.40 7.37
CA ILE A 238 -4.54 28.86 8.62
C ILE A 238 -3.16 29.49 8.35
N THR A 239 -2.81 30.50 9.08
CA THR A 239 -1.51 31.18 8.94
C THR A 239 -0.62 30.85 10.16
N PRO A 240 0.04 29.66 10.16
CA PRO A 240 0.95 29.32 11.21
C PRO A 240 2.20 30.18 11.16
N GLY A 241 2.67 30.65 12.33
CA GLY A 241 3.99 31.27 12.45
C GLY A 241 5.07 30.18 12.35
N ILE A 242 5.78 30.13 11.23
CA ILE A 242 6.88 29.18 11.02
C ILE A 242 8.18 29.82 11.51
N ARG A 243 8.80 29.25 12.53
CA ARG A 243 10.05 29.73 13.09
C ARG A 243 11.25 29.17 12.33
N LEU A 244 11.90 30.00 11.53
CA LEU A 244 13.16 29.69 10.86
C LEU A 244 14.33 30.37 11.59
N LYS A 245 15.04 29.61 12.43
CA LYS A 245 16.16 30.13 13.22
C LYS A 245 15.84 31.44 13.99
N LYS A 246 16.11 32.59 13.39
CA LYS A 246 15.89 33.93 13.98
C LYS A 246 14.66 34.68 13.50
N PHE A 247 13.96 34.14 12.49
CA PHE A 247 12.81 34.80 11.85
C PHE A 247 11.55 33.96 12.02
N VAL A 248 10.41 34.66 12.11
CA VAL A 248 9.08 34.05 12.00
C VAL A 248 8.53 34.44 10.66
N ILE A 249 8.20 33.45 9.83
CA ILE A 249 7.53 33.65 8.55
C ILE A 249 6.08 33.20 8.74
N CYS A 250 5.14 34.04 8.34
CA CYS A 250 3.71 33.70 8.32
C CYS A 250 3.33 33.36 6.88
N GLU A 251 3.10 32.07 6.63
CA GLU A 251 2.62 31.57 5.36
C GLU A 251 1.31 30.83 5.56
N VAL A 252 0.47 30.76 4.50
CA VAL A 252 -0.85 30.15 4.63
C VAL A 252 -0.79 28.66 4.31
N ALA A 253 -1.03 27.82 5.30
CA ALA A 253 -1.32 26.41 5.09
C ALA A 253 -2.80 26.27 4.70
N THR A 254 -3.06 25.78 3.50
CA THR A 254 -4.40 25.78 2.92
C THR A 254 -4.96 24.35 2.89
N THR A 255 -6.24 24.24 3.21
CA THR A 255 -7.02 23.02 3.04
C THR A 255 -8.16 23.25 2.06
N GLY A 256 -8.43 22.26 1.21
CA GLY A 256 -9.57 22.21 0.31
C GLY A 256 -10.38 20.94 0.54
N THR A 257 -11.69 21.03 0.34
CA THR A 257 -12.57 19.87 0.45
C THR A 257 -13.57 19.84 -0.71
N ILE A 258 -13.83 18.61 -1.22
CA ILE A 258 -14.99 18.36 -2.09
C ILE A 258 -15.83 17.29 -1.38
N SER A 259 -17.03 17.68 -0.97
CA SER A 259 -17.98 16.80 -0.26
C SER A 259 -19.19 16.52 -1.15
N VAL A 260 -19.63 15.27 -1.18
CA VAL A 260 -20.84 14.88 -1.91
C VAL A 260 -21.94 14.54 -0.92
N TYR A 261 -23.12 15.11 -1.15
CA TYR A 261 -24.33 14.88 -0.35
C TYR A 261 -25.41 14.26 -1.24
N ASP A 262 -26.11 13.32 -0.67
CA ASP A 262 -27.21 12.63 -1.33
C ASP A 262 -28.49 13.45 -1.41
N ARG A 263 -29.58 12.85 -1.93
CA ARG A 263 -30.88 13.51 -2.08
C ARG A 263 -31.63 13.71 -0.75
N ARG A 264 -31.11 13.20 0.37
CA ARG A 264 -31.60 13.45 1.73
C ARG A 264 -30.79 14.53 2.43
N GLY A 265 -29.66 14.94 1.87
CA GLY A 265 -28.69 15.84 2.48
C GLY A 265 -27.68 15.13 3.35
N GLU A 266 -27.60 13.79 3.32
CA GLU A 266 -26.60 13.03 4.01
C GLU A 266 -25.26 13.06 3.24
N ARG A 267 -24.16 13.24 3.96
CA ARG A 267 -22.83 13.29 3.38
C ARG A 267 -22.35 11.87 3.07
N LEU A 268 -22.15 11.58 1.78
CA LEU A 268 -21.59 10.30 1.31
C LEU A 268 -20.09 10.21 1.49
N GLY A 269 -19.39 11.33 1.33
CA GLY A 269 -17.96 11.38 1.55
C GLY A 269 -17.35 12.74 1.26
N THR A 270 -16.07 12.88 1.57
CA THR A 270 -15.29 14.10 1.37
C THR A 270 -13.89 13.74 0.89
N VAL A 271 -13.45 14.37 -0.18
CA VAL A 271 -12.05 14.40 -0.58
C VAL A 271 -11.39 15.60 0.08
N TYR A 272 -10.23 15.38 0.66
CA TYR A 272 -9.42 16.41 1.31
C TYR A 272 -8.20 16.72 0.45
N LEU A 273 -7.94 17.99 0.26
CA LEU A 273 -6.71 18.54 -0.30
C LEU A 273 -6.01 19.32 0.80
N ALA A 274 -4.70 19.24 0.86
CA ALA A 274 -3.89 20.05 1.77
C ALA A 274 -2.62 20.46 1.05
N HIS A 275 -2.20 21.68 1.26
CA HIS A 275 -0.95 22.22 0.72
C HIS A 275 -0.08 22.76 1.85
N ILE A 276 1.23 22.58 1.70
CA ILE A 276 2.22 23.16 2.61
C ILE A 276 2.08 24.69 2.60
N PRO A 277 2.50 25.37 3.68
CA PRO A 277 2.43 26.82 3.73
C PRO A 277 3.11 27.48 2.52
N GLU A 278 2.40 28.38 1.86
CA GLU A 278 2.86 29.19 0.73
C GLU A 278 2.37 30.64 0.85
N ARG A 279 2.95 31.54 0.09
CA ARG A 279 2.41 32.91 -0.03
C ARG A 279 1.10 32.89 -0.81
N GLY A 280 0.01 33.19 -0.13
CA GLY A 280 -1.33 33.15 -0.71
C GLY A 280 -1.87 31.71 -0.78
N GLN A 281 -2.80 31.45 -1.69
CA GLN A 281 -3.52 30.18 -1.81
C GLN A 281 -3.65 29.75 -3.29
N THR A 282 -2.71 30.14 -4.12
CA THR A 282 -2.79 29.97 -5.58
C THR A 282 -2.72 28.49 -5.96
N THR A 283 -1.78 27.75 -5.38
CA THR A 283 -1.60 26.32 -5.69
C THR A 283 -2.82 25.49 -5.26
N MET A 284 -3.36 25.75 -4.06
CA MET A 284 -4.56 25.07 -3.59
C MET A 284 -5.77 25.39 -4.48
N THR A 285 -5.92 26.66 -4.89
CA THR A 285 -7.01 27.05 -5.78
C THR A 285 -6.91 26.35 -7.13
N ALA A 286 -5.71 26.27 -7.69
CA ALA A 286 -5.46 25.56 -8.94
C ALA A 286 -5.80 24.05 -8.83
N GLN A 287 -5.29 23.36 -7.81
CA GLN A 287 -5.56 21.94 -7.57
C GLN A 287 -7.05 21.65 -7.37
N LEU A 288 -7.73 22.47 -6.58
CA LEU A 288 -9.17 22.33 -6.33
C LEU A 288 -9.99 22.54 -7.60
N THR A 289 -9.63 23.56 -8.41
CA THR A 289 -10.27 23.86 -9.68
C THR A 289 -10.04 22.74 -10.69
N GLU A 290 -8.82 22.24 -10.81
CA GLU A 290 -8.46 21.13 -11.70
C GLU A 290 -9.24 19.88 -11.35
N LEU A 291 -9.27 19.48 -10.07
CA LEU A 291 -10.03 18.32 -9.62
C LEU A 291 -11.53 18.47 -9.89
N LEU A 292 -12.10 19.65 -9.61
CA LEU A 292 -13.52 19.90 -9.87
C LEU A 292 -13.84 19.84 -11.37
N ASN A 293 -13.00 20.47 -12.21
CA ASN A 293 -13.15 20.43 -13.66
C ASN A 293 -13.06 19.01 -14.20
N GLU A 294 -12.11 18.22 -13.71
CA GLU A 294 -11.97 16.81 -14.11
C GLU A 294 -13.20 15.98 -13.73
N VAL A 295 -13.73 16.16 -12.52
CA VAL A 295 -14.99 15.52 -12.11
C VAL A 295 -16.16 15.93 -13.01
N LEU A 296 -16.33 17.23 -13.28
CA LEU A 296 -17.43 17.72 -14.11
C LEU A 296 -17.30 17.29 -15.57
N ARG A 297 -16.10 17.25 -16.10
CA ARG A 297 -15.82 16.77 -17.48
C ARG A 297 -16.17 15.30 -17.67
N ARG A 298 -15.92 14.46 -16.65
CA ARG A 298 -16.17 13.00 -16.69
C ARG A 298 -17.57 12.61 -16.24
N TRP A 299 -18.31 13.55 -15.65
CA TRP A 299 -19.66 13.28 -15.17
C TRP A 299 -20.68 13.32 -16.32
N GLU A 300 -21.29 12.19 -16.62
CA GLU A 300 -22.29 12.05 -17.69
C GLU A 300 -23.74 12.21 -17.21
N GLY A 301 -23.95 12.31 -15.89
CA GLY A 301 -25.28 12.42 -15.28
C GLY A 301 -25.79 13.86 -15.19
N PRO A 302 -27.01 14.06 -14.66
CA PRO A 302 -27.55 15.39 -14.40
C PRO A 302 -26.63 16.15 -13.44
N LEU A 303 -26.38 17.44 -13.74
CA LEU A 303 -25.49 18.25 -12.93
C LEU A 303 -25.98 18.35 -11.48
N PRO A 304 -25.11 18.07 -10.48
CA PRO A 304 -25.44 18.30 -9.08
C PRO A 304 -25.57 19.80 -8.79
N ARG A 305 -26.16 20.13 -7.65
CA ARG A 305 -26.10 21.50 -7.14
C ARG A 305 -24.70 21.74 -6.57
N LEU A 306 -24.04 22.81 -7.04
CA LEU A 306 -22.75 23.24 -6.49
C LEU A 306 -22.96 24.24 -5.36
N CYS A 307 -22.36 23.98 -4.22
CA CYS A 307 -22.30 24.88 -3.08
C CYS A 307 -20.84 25.18 -2.77
N TYR A 308 -20.47 26.44 -2.73
CA TYR A 308 -19.11 26.87 -2.42
C TYR A 308 -19.08 27.54 -1.05
N TYR A 309 -18.17 27.07 -0.19
CA TYR A 309 -17.94 27.59 1.15
C TYR A 309 -16.50 28.13 1.23
N LEU A 310 -16.38 29.40 1.57
CA LEU A 310 -15.11 30.05 1.91
C LEU A 310 -15.09 30.16 3.43
N GLY A 311 -14.08 29.59 4.07
CA GLY A 311 -13.83 29.84 5.48
C GLY A 311 -13.55 31.35 5.72
N PRO A 312 -13.74 31.82 6.94
CA PRO A 312 -13.35 33.20 7.28
C PRO A 312 -11.86 33.39 7.00
N ASN A 313 -11.52 34.52 6.36
CA ASN A 313 -10.12 34.91 6.10
C ASN A 313 -9.39 35.19 7.40
#